data_670800ea66b49d3976602c6446883926
#
_entry.id   670800ea66b49d3976602c6446883926
#
_cell.length_a   1.000
_cell.length_b   1.000
_cell.length_c   1.000
_cell.angle_alpha   90.00
_cell.angle_beta   90.00
_cell.angle_gamma   90.00
#
_symmetry.space_group_name_H-M   'P 1'
#
loop_
_entity.id
_entity.type
_entity.pdbx_description
1 polymer ?
#
loop_
_entity_poly.entity_id
_entity_poly.type
_entity_poly.pdbx_seq_one_letter_code
_entity_poly.pdbx_strand_id
1 'polypeptide(L)'
;MGKLIAINISRERGTEKKQIPQVRLIKNYGLDGDAHAGRWHRQVSLLSYEKIEEFRKKGAKVENGAFGENLIISGFDFRSLPLGTRFKIGDAVLEMTQIGKECHSHCKIYERMGECIMPKEGVFAVVINGGMINEGDEVKMLEADMYLSIRDRDRAEKSFIATVVSGEATGQKAYITDGRIRVSYGDYFAGDIVKKLCKTFCGIDDNGSNDGSSLIKIGDNTLFIQNITGRPNLVICGGGHVAEALVKMAVLVDFDITVIEDRPIFAQKIRSLGVGSVICDDYVNALKTIDKNRDNYFVCMTRGHRFDQECLLEIFKKSHAYIGMMGSKKRSFLMKKDLVEAGFAPELVETLHAPIGLSIGAQTPAEIALSVMSEIVKVRSEHAKETALDEQVLEELTKAPEDGEQKMLCTIIEKHGSAPRSAGTQMVVTSLGRVVGTIGGGCTEAEVIMACRKHFYKIREGVP
;
A
#
# COMPACT_ATOMS: atom_id res chain seq x y z
N MET A 1 -21.05 3.00 21.21
CA MET A 1 -21.14 4.34 20.60
C MET A 1 -20.44 5.31 21.52
N GLY A 2 -19.60 6.16 20.98
CA GLY A 2 -18.86 7.19 21.73
C GLY A 2 -19.26 8.58 21.27
N LYS A 3 -18.63 9.59 21.89
CA LYS A 3 -18.88 11.01 21.58
C LYS A 3 -17.56 11.78 21.47
N LEU A 4 -17.44 12.65 20.48
CA LEU A 4 -16.31 13.58 20.35
C LEU A 4 -16.47 14.71 21.36
N ILE A 5 -15.62 14.70 22.39
CA ILE A 5 -15.72 15.63 23.52
C ILE A 5 -14.96 16.92 23.24
N ALA A 6 -13.79 16.85 22.61
CA ALA A 6 -13.02 18.01 22.27
C ALA A 6 -12.13 17.79 21.02
N ILE A 7 -11.91 18.86 20.30
CA ILE A 7 -11.00 18.94 19.14
C ILE A 7 -9.90 19.94 19.47
N ASN A 8 -8.65 19.52 19.38
CA ASN A 8 -7.50 20.35 19.78
C ASN A 8 -6.48 20.43 18.66
N ILE A 9 -6.00 21.63 18.34
CA ILE A 9 -4.94 21.87 17.36
C ILE A 9 -3.86 22.80 17.91
N SER A 10 -2.66 22.69 17.37
CA SER A 10 -1.60 23.68 17.56
C SER A 10 -1.08 24.16 16.21
N ARG A 11 -0.84 25.44 16.06
CA ARG A 11 -0.29 26.02 14.82
C ARG A 11 1.24 25.85 14.73
N GLU A 12 1.90 25.61 15.86
CA GLU A 12 3.34 25.45 15.98
C GLU A 12 3.69 24.15 16.70
N ARG A 13 4.76 23.48 16.26
CA ARG A 13 5.23 22.25 16.91
C ARG A 13 5.81 22.55 18.30
N GLY A 14 5.56 21.66 19.25
CA GLY A 14 6.06 21.79 20.64
C GLY A 14 5.25 22.73 21.53
N THR A 15 4.13 23.26 21.04
CA THR A 15 3.19 24.07 21.83
C THR A 15 1.99 23.24 22.30
N GLU A 16 1.34 23.68 23.38
CA GLU A 16 0.09 23.09 23.86
C GLU A 16 -1.02 23.27 22.79
N LYS A 17 -1.82 22.24 22.59
CA LYS A 17 -2.95 22.32 21.67
C LYS A 17 -4.11 23.08 22.32
N LYS A 18 -4.82 23.85 21.50
CA LYS A 18 -5.99 24.63 21.93
C LYS A 18 -7.26 24.04 21.37
N GLN A 19 -8.31 24.00 22.19
CA GLN A 19 -9.62 23.50 21.79
C GLN A 19 -10.27 24.44 20.76
N ILE A 20 -10.90 23.83 19.76
CA ILE A 20 -11.68 24.48 18.71
C ILE A 20 -12.98 23.73 18.51
N PRO A 21 -14.09 24.40 18.08
CA PRO A 21 -15.40 23.76 18.00
C PRO A 21 -15.55 22.79 16.83
N GLN A 22 -14.78 22.99 15.75
CA GLN A 22 -14.86 22.19 14.52
C GLN A 22 -13.55 22.23 13.75
N VAL A 23 -13.31 21.20 12.94
CA VAL A 23 -12.14 21.12 12.03
C VAL A 23 -12.43 20.23 10.84
N ARG A 24 -11.76 20.51 9.73
CA ARG A 24 -11.74 19.61 8.58
C ARG A 24 -10.63 18.57 8.73
N LEU A 25 -10.98 17.30 8.64
CA LEU A 25 -10.03 16.22 8.45
C LEU A 25 -9.69 16.08 6.96
N ILE A 26 -8.41 16.00 6.63
CA ILE A 26 -7.91 15.88 5.26
C ILE A 26 -7.36 14.46 5.09
N LYS A 27 -7.86 13.75 4.06
CA LYS A 27 -7.43 12.38 3.75
C LYS A 27 -5.91 12.29 3.62
N ASN A 28 -5.30 11.27 4.24
CA ASN A 28 -3.86 10.99 4.26
C ASN A 28 -3.00 12.17 4.76
N TYR A 29 -3.55 13.07 5.57
CA TYR A 29 -2.83 14.24 6.05
C TYR A 29 -3.07 14.55 7.54
N GLY A 30 -4.34 14.60 8.00
CA GLY A 30 -4.69 14.92 9.39
C GLY A 30 -5.63 16.11 9.52
N LEU A 31 -5.53 16.84 10.66
CA LEU A 31 -6.37 18.03 10.92
C LEU A 31 -5.86 19.23 10.14
N ASP A 32 -6.77 19.94 9.48
CA ASP A 32 -6.47 21.20 8.81
C ASP A 32 -5.98 22.25 9.81
N GLY A 33 -4.82 22.84 9.51
CA GLY A 33 -4.19 23.84 10.37
C GLY A 33 -3.44 23.32 11.60
N ASP A 34 -3.34 21.99 11.83
CA ASP A 34 -2.49 21.43 12.88
C ASP A 34 -1.04 21.28 12.41
N ALA A 35 -0.08 21.77 13.18
CA ALA A 35 1.35 21.71 12.86
C ALA A 35 1.93 20.28 12.82
N HIS A 36 1.23 19.30 13.37
CA HIS A 36 1.64 17.89 13.38
C HIS A 36 0.99 17.09 12.26
N ALA A 37 0.07 17.70 11.46
CA ALA A 37 -0.51 17.08 10.28
C ALA A 37 0.58 16.79 9.23
N GLY A 38 0.42 15.69 8.48
CA GLY A 38 1.36 15.29 7.43
C GLY A 38 1.13 13.87 6.95
N ARG A 39 1.86 13.47 5.89
CA ARG A 39 1.81 12.12 5.33
C ARG A 39 2.68 11.15 6.14
N TRP A 40 2.15 10.68 7.25
CA TRP A 40 2.79 9.72 8.14
C TRP A 40 1.72 8.97 8.95
N HIS A 41 2.09 7.96 9.71
CA HIS A 41 1.13 7.11 10.43
C HIS A 41 0.52 7.72 11.70
N ARG A 42 0.98 8.89 12.15
CA ARG A 42 0.46 9.60 13.33
C ARG A 42 -0.18 10.93 12.95
N GLN A 43 -1.10 10.89 11.99
CA GLN A 43 -1.77 12.11 11.47
C GLN A 43 -2.68 12.76 12.50
N VAL A 44 -3.31 11.94 13.34
CA VAL A 44 -4.26 12.36 14.37
C VAL A 44 -3.93 11.60 15.64
N SER A 45 -3.87 12.31 16.77
CA SER A 45 -3.71 11.70 18.10
C SER A 45 -5.04 11.73 18.85
N LEU A 46 -5.42 10.57 19.42
CA LEU A 46 -6.68 10.38 20.15
C LEU A 46 -6.38 10.00 21.60
N LEU A 47 -7.23 10.44 22.52
CA LEU A 47 -7.18 10.06 23.93
C LEU A 47 -8.60 9.85 24.48
N SER A 48 -8.75 8.84 25.35
CA SER A 48 -10.03 8.58 26.03
C SER A 48 -10.34 9.66 27.03
N TYR A 49 -11.56 10.20 26.98
CA TYR A 49 -12.07 11.15 27.97
C TYR A 49 -12.03 10.56 29.39
N GLU A 50 -12.40 9.30 29.54
CA GLU A 50 -12.41 8.58 30.81
C GLU A 50 -11.00 8.53 31.43
N LYS A 51 -9.97 8.31 30.62
CA LYS A 51 -8.57 8.29 31.09
C LYS A 51 -8.08 9.66 31.52
N ILE A 52 -8.53 10.72 30.86
CA ILE A 52 -8.23 12.10 31.27
C ILE A 52 -8.93 12.40 32.62
N GLU A 53 -10.20 12.00 32.78
CA GLU A 53 -10.94 12.19 34.03
C GLU A 53 -10.34 11.39 35.20
N GLU A 54 -9.90 10.14 34.95
CA GLU A 54 -9.15 9.37 35.95
C GLU A 54 -7.87 10.11 36.38
N PHE A 55 -7.16 10.72 35.44
CA PHE A 55 -5.94 11.49 35.73
C PHE A 55 -6.24 12.80 36.50
N ARG A 56 -7.35 13.48 36.14
CA ARG A 56 -7.83 14.66 36.86
C ARG A 56 -8.20 14.34 38.33
N LYS A 57 -8.83 13.19 38.57
CA LYS A 57 -9.17 12.70 39.91
C LYS A 57 -7.94 12.45 40.81
N LYS A 58 -6.78 12.18 40.22
CA LYS A 58 -5.49 12.09 40.97
C LYS A 58 -4.91 13.44 41.33
N GLY A 59 -5.64 14.54 41.09
CA GLY A 59 -5.21 15.91 41.45
C GLY A 59 -4.56 16.70 40.30
N ALA A 60 -4.55 16.14 39.08
CA ALA A 60 -3.97 16.82 37.93
C ALA A 60 -4.90 17.94 37.42
N LYS A 61 -4.40 19.16 37.39
CA LYS A 61 -5.06 20.31 36.75
C LYS A 61 -4.62 20.35 35.28
N VAL A 62 -5.27 19.59 34.39
CA VAL A 62 -4.98 19.53 32.97
C VAL A 62 -6.20 19.93 32.14
N GLU A 63 -5.98 20.81 31.17
CA GLU A 63 -6.98 21.19 30.18
C GLU A 63 -7.00 20.23 28.98
N ASN A 64 -8.02 20.32 28.13
CA ASN A 64 -8.08 19.59 26.88
C ASN A 64 -6.94 20.07 25.96
N GLY A 65 -6.24 19.13 25.30
CA GLY A 65 -5.07 19.42 24.46
C GLY A 65 -3.73 19.41 25.20
N ALA A 66 -3.74 19.33 26.54
CA ALA A 66 -2.53 19.40 27.37
C ALA A 66 -1.53 18.25 27.11
N PHE A 67 -2.01 17.05 26.79
CA PHE A 67 -1.16 15.90 26.47
C PHE A 67 -0.69 15.88 25.00
N GLY A 68 -1.10 16.88 24.21
CA GLY A 68 -0.83 16.98 22.77
C GLY A 68 -1.79 16.16 21.91
N GLU A 69 -2.90 15.70 22.48
CA GLU A 69 -3.95 14.99 21.75
C GLU A 69 -4.75 15.94 20.86
N ASN A 70 -5.16 15.42 19.68
CA ASN A 70 -6.04 16.15 18.77
C ASN A 70 -7.51 15.94 19.12
N LEU A 71 -7.91 14.70 19.35
CA LEU A 71 -9.31 14.35 19.61
C LEU A 71 -9.44 13.69 20.97
N ILE A 72 -10.38 14.17 21.75
CA ILE A 72 -10.79 13.54 23.01
C ILE A 72 -12.15 12.89 22.75
N ILE A 73 -12.22 11.57 22.93
CA ILE A 73 -13.41 10.79 22.62
C ILE A 73 -13.81 9.99 23.86
N SER A 74 -15.11 10.02 24.20
CA SER A 74 -15.67 9.19 25.27
C SER A 74 -16.27 7.88 24.73
N GLY A 75 -16.40 6.89 25.61
CA GLY A 75 -17.06 5.62 25.31
C GLY A 75 -16.19 4.54 24.72
N PHE A 76 -14.85 4.75 24.64
CA PHE A 76 -13.92 3.75 24.16
C PHE A 76 -12.69 3.62 25.06
N ASP A 77 -12.31 2.37 25.35
CA ASP A 77 -10.98 2.04 25.84
C ASP A 77 -10.10 1.70 24.62
N PHE A 78 -9.43 2.70 24.06
CA PHE A 78 -8.65 2.55 22.85
C PHE A 78 -7.53 1.51 22.96
N ARG A 79 -6.98 1.32 24.17
CA ARG A 79 -5.90 0.37 24.39
C ARG A 79 -6.34 -1.09 24.20
N SER A 80 -7.60 -1.38 24.47
CA SER A 80 -8.18 -2.72 24.30
C SER A 80 -8.54 -3.05 22.85
N LEU A 81 -8.51 -2.04 21.95
CA LEU A 81 -8.91 -2.21 20.57
C LEU A 81 -7.74 -2.65 19.69
N PRO A 82 -7.95 -3.53 18.70
CA PRO A 82 -6.91 -3.92 17.78
C PRO A 82 -6.50 -2.75 16.87
N LEU A 83 -5.24 -2.74 16.45
CA LEU A 83 -4.79 -1.84 15.38
C LEU A 83 -5.60 -2.12 14.11
N GLY A 84 -5.83 -1.08 13.30
CA GLY A 84 -6.73 -1.13 12.16
C GLY A 84 -8.21 -0.87 12.50
N THR A 85 -8.55 -0.75 13.80
CA THR A 85 -9.91 -0.33 14.19
C THR A 85 -10.23 1.02 13.57
N ARG A 86 -11.39 1.12 12.95
CA ARG A 86 -11.87 2.34 12.31
C ARG A 86 -12.94 3.04 13.12
N PHE A 87 -12.87 4.36 13.12
CA PHE A 87 -13.85 5.23 13.77
C PHE A 87 -14.46 6.16 12.74
N LYS A 88 -15.78 6.17 12.63
CA LYS A 88 -16.54 7.13 11.83
C LYS A 88 -17.00 8.28 12.73
N ILE A 89 -16.69 9.52 12.32
CA ILE A 89 -17.09 10.77 13.00
C ILE A 89 -17.64 11.70 11.90
N GLY A 90 -18.95 11.94 11.89
CA GLY A 90 -19.59 12.60 10.76
C GLY A 90 -19.32 11.84 9.45
N ASP A 91 -18.77 12.52 8.44
CA ASP A 91 -18.36 11.90 7.16
C ASP A 91 -16.92 11.40 7.17
N ALA A 92 -16.14 11.74 8.18
CA ALA A 92 -14.75 11.35 8.29
C ALA A 92 -14.61 9.93 8.83
N VAL A 93 -13.56 9.22 8.36
CA VAL A 93 -13.16 7.91 8.85
C VAL A 93 -11.69 7.94 9.23
N LEU A 94 -11.41 7.57 10.47
CA LEU A 94 -10.07 7.41 11.03
C LEU A 94 -9.75 5.93 11.18
N GLU A 95 -8.50 5.51 10.94
CA GLU A 95 -8.01 4.16 11.20
C GLU A 95 -6.87 4.22 12.23
N MET A 96 -7.00 3.45 13.29
CA MET A 96 -6.04 3.38 14.38
C MET A 96 -4.75 2.69 13.93
N THR A 97 -3.60 3.36 14.08
CA THR A 97 -2.32 2.90 13.54
C THR A 97 -1.27 2.60 14.61
N GLN A 98 -1.42 3.15 15.81
CA GLN A 98 -0.48 2.93 16.90
C GLN A 98 -1.12 3.15 18.26
N ILE A 99 -0.74 2.33 19.25
CA ILE A 99 -1.08 2.50 20.66
C ILE A 99 0.20 2.95 21.38
N GLY A 100 0.08 4.01 22.17
CA GLY A 100 1.19 4.58 22.94
C GLY A 100 2.25 5.26 22.08
N LYS A 101 3.19 5.90 22.73
CA LYS A 101 4.41 6.45 22.11
C LYS A 101 5.58 6.45 23.09
N GLU A 102 6.79 6.29 22.60
CA GLU A 102 7.99 6.58 23.38
C GLU A 102 8.19 8.10 23.47
N CYS A 103 8.37 8.61 24.70
CA CYS A 103 8.73 10.01 24.92
C CYS A 103 10.22 10.08 25.23
N HIS A 104 10.99 10.75 24.38
CA HIS A 104 12.43 10.95 24.56
C HIS A 104 12.77 12.11 25.50
N SER A 105 11.79 12.97 25.83
CA SER A 105 11.95 14.09 26.76
C SER A 105 10.72 14.22 27.67
N HIS A 106 10.94 14.61 28.90
CA HIS A 106 9.86 14.91 29.84
C HIS A 106 9.14 16.20 29.43
N CYS A 107 7.81 16.13 29.34
CA CYS A 107 6.98 17.31 29.10
C CYS A 107 6.57 17.96 30.41
N LYS A 108 6.05 19.20 30.35
CA LYS A 108 5.59 19.96 31.55
C LYS A 108 4.60 19.19 32.42
N ILE A 109 3.80 18.28 31.84
CA ILE A 109 2.87 17.46 32.62
C ILE A 109 3.65 16.41 33.42
N TYR A 110 4.62 15.74 32.79
CA TYR A 110 5.47 14.78 33.50
C TYR A 110 6.25 15.47 34.64
N GLU A 111 6.78 16.69 34.43
CA GLU A 111 7.49 17.46 35.45
C GLU A 111 6.59 17.82 36.64
N ARG A 112 5.29 18.09 36.39
CA ARG A 112 4.34 18.48 37.47
C ARG A 112 3.75 17.27 38.19
N MET A 113 3.47 16.17 37.48
CA MET A 113 2.70 15.06 38.01
C MET A 113 3.51 13.78 38.21
N GLY A 114 4.78 13.75 37.75
CA GLY A 114 5.61 12.55 37.75
C GLY A 114 5.20 11.48 36.77
N GLU A 115 4.05 11.64 36.09
CA GLU A 115 3.56 10.71 35.05
C GLU A 115 2.83 11.45 33.94
N CYS A 116 2.71 10.79 32.77
CA CYS A 116 1.92 11.23 31.63
C CYS A 116 1.16 10.04 31.05
N ILE A 117 -0.14 10.22 30.72
CA ILE A 117 -0.98 9.14 30.19
C ILE A 117 -0.78 8.92 28.69
N MET A 118 -0.33 9.91 27.93
CA MET A 118 -0.17 9.79 26.48
C MET A 118 0.75 8.65 26.01
N PRO A 119 1.87 8.34 26.69
CA PRO A 119 2.72 7.20 26.33
C PRO A 119 2.03 5.84 26.43
N LYS A 120 1.07 5.70 27.34
CA LYS A 120 0.39 4.42 27.63
C LYS A 120 -1.00 4.33 27.02
N GLU A 121 -1.78 5.40 27.10
CA GLU A 121 -3.21 5.41 26.77
C GLU A 121 -3.51 6.17 25.47
N GLY A 122 -2.56 6.98 24.98
CA GLY A 122 -2.74 7.69 23.72
C GLY A 122 -2.67 6.77 22.52
N VAL A 123 -3.52 7.00 21.54
CA VAL A 123 -3.48 6.28 20.26
C VAL A 123 -3.32 7.26 19.11
N PHE A 124 -2.83 6.75 18.00
CA PHE A 124 -2.65 7.51 16.76
C PHE A 124 -3.44 6.89 15.64
N ALA A 125 -3.91 7.75 14.73
CA ALA A 125 -4.71 7.32 13.59
C ALA A 125 -4.28 8.05 12.32
N VAL A 126 -4.64 7.46 11.17
CA VAL A 126 -4.61 8.08 9.84
C VAL A 126 -6.03 8.42 9.41
N VAL A 127 -6.15 9.44 8.56
CA VAL A 127 -7.43 9.84 7.98
C VAL A 127 -7.65 9.06 6.69
N ILE A 128 -8.57 8.10 6.72
CA ILE A 128 -8.97 7.29 5.56
C ILE A 128 -9.94 8.06 4.67
N ASN A 129 -10.94 8.69 5.29
CA ASN A 129 -11.88 9.60 4.62
C ASN A 129 -11.87 10.95 5.31
N GLY A 130 -11.73 12.01 4.52
CA GLY A 130 -11.83 13.38 5.03
C GLY A 130 -13.27 13.79 5.24
N GLY A 131 -13.47 14.85 6.04
CA GLY A 131 -14.78 15.42 6.33
C GLY A 131 -14.69 16.49 7.42
N MET A 132 -15.78 17.25 7.60
CA MET A 132 -15.92 18.15 8.75
C MET A 132 -16.31 17.32 9.98
N ILE A 133 -15.68 17.62 11.11
CA ILE A 133 -16.04 17.08 12.42
C ILE A 133 -16.28 18.22 13.39
N ASN A 134 -17.26 18.04 14.25
CA ASN A 134 -17.68 19.03 15.25
C ASN A 134 -17.61 18.44 16.64
N GLU A 135 -17.31 19.28 17.62
CA GLU A 135 -17.46 18.90 19.01
C GLU A 135 -18.89 18.45 19.29
N GLY A 136 -19.04 17.31 19.94
CA GLY A 136 -20.33 16.67 20.20
C GLY A 136 -20.77 15.64 19.16
N ASP A 137 -20.07 15.50 18.04
CA ASP A 137 -20.38 14.48 17.04
C ASP A 137 -20.36 13.05 17.63
N GLU A 138 -21.26 12.21 17.13
CA GLU A 138 -21.26 10.79 17.45
C GLU A 138 -20.04 10.10 16.85
N VAL A 139 -19.39 9.25 17.63
CA VAL A 139 -18.28 8.40 17.19
C VAL A 139 -18.74 6.95 17.13
N LYS A 140 -18.73 6.38 15.93
CA LYS A 140 -19.07 4.97 15.69
C LYS A 140 -17.79 4.19 15.43
N MET A 141 -17.56 3.16 16.22
CA MET A 141 -16.53 2.18 15.91
C MET A 141 -17.01 1.29 14.76
N LEU A 142 -16.18 1.15 13.74
CA LEU A 142 -16.33 0.18 12.68
C LEU A 142 -15.43 -1.01 13.00
N GLU A 143 -15.84 -2.21 12.63
CA GLU A 143 -14.96 -3.37 12.76
C GLU A 143 -13.69 -3.21 11.93
N ALA A 144 -12.57 -3.69 12.46
CA ALA A 144 -11.32 -3.71 11.73
C ALA A 144 -11.45 -4.70 10.57
N ASP A 145 -11.31 -4.20 9.34
CA ASP A 145 -11.33 -5.03 8.14
C ASP A 145 -9.98 -4.97 7.44
N MET A 146 -9.32 -6.13 7.38
CA MET A 146 -8.00 -6.27 6.76
C MET A 146 -8.02 -5.88 5.28
N TYR A 147 -9.04 -6.30 4.54
CA TYR A 147 -9.11 -6.07 3.10
C TYR A 147 -9.49 -4.63 2.76
N LEU A 148 -10.31 -3.98 3.58
CA LEU A 148 -10.53 -2.53 3.48
C LEU A 148 -9.24 -1.76 3.75
N SER A 149 -8.45 -2.17 4.75
CA SER A 149 -7.16 -1.54 5.04
C SER A 149 -6.15 -1.74 3.90
N ILE A 150 -6.16 -2.92 3.27
CA ILE A 150 -5.34 -3.20 2.07
C ILE A 150 -5.78 -2.35 0.88
N ARG A 151 -7.09 -2.22 0.63
CA ARG A 151 -7.63 -1.41 -0.48
C ARG A 151 -7.25 0.06 -0.35
N ASP A 152 -7.33 0.57 0.87
CA ASP A 152 -7.14 2.00 1.16
C ASP A 152 -5.67 2.37 1.45
N ARG A 153 -4.72 1.39 1.33
CA ARG A 153 -3.30 1.60 1.60
C ARG A 153 -2.64 2.60 0.66
N ASP A 154 -1.56 3.20 1.10
CA ASP A 154 -0.60 3.80 0.18
C ASP A 154 0.16 2.68 -0.56
N ARG A 155 0.06 2.67 -1.89
CA ARG A 155 0.67 1.64 -2.75
C ARG A 155 2.20 1.70 -2.77
N ALA A 156 2.80 2.77 -2.27
CA ALA A 156 4.25 2.91 -2.14
C ALA A 156 4.81 2.17 -0.91
N GLU A 157 3.98 1.84 0.08
CA GLU A 157 4.38 1.14 1.30
C GLU A 157 4.63 -0.35 1.03
N LYS A 158 5.76 -0.89 1.51
CA LYS A 158 6.03 -2.32 1.50
C LYS A 158 5.09 -3.03 2.46
N SER A 159 4.28 -3.93 1.96
CA SER A 159 3.27 -4.59 2.77
C SER A 159 3.11 -6.07 2.46
N PHE A 160 2.73 -6.84 3.46
CA PHE A 160 2.46 -8.27 3.31
C PHE A 160 1.36 -8.74 4.27
N ILE A 161 0.71 -9.85 3.91
CA ILE A 161 -0.17 -10.61 4.80
C ILE A 161 0.60 -11.84 5.29
N ALA A 162 0.62 -12.04 6.60
CA ALA A 162 1.08 -13.27 7.22
C ALA A 162 -0.15 -14.07 7.70
N THR A 163 -0.26 -15.33 7.29
CA THR A 163 -1.35 -16.23 7.68
C THR A 163 -0.75 -17.48 8.29
N VAL A 164 -1.17 -17.87 9.48
CA VAL A 164 -0.78 -19.15 10.09
C VAL A 164 -1.62 -20.25 9.44
N VAL A 165 -0.95 -21.15 8.70
CA VAL A 165 -1.60 -22.22 7.93
C VAL A 165 -1.53 -23.60 8.62
N SER A 166 -0.63 -23.77 9.59
CA SER A 166 -0.60 -24.96 10.45
C SER A 166 0.05 -24.64 11.80
N GLY A 167 -0.30 -25.41 12.84
CA GLY A 167 0.12 -25.24 14.23
C GLY A 167 -1.03 -24.75 15.13
N GLU A 168 -0.72 -24.42 16.39
CA GLU A 168 -1.73 -24.00 17.38
C GLU A 168 -2.46 -22.70 17.02
N ALA A 169 -1.77 -21.78 16.35
CA ALA A 169 -2.34 -20.49 15.94
C ALA A 169 -2.99 -20.51 14.53
N THR A 170 -3.30 -21.71 14.00
CA THR A 170 -3.87 -21.86 12.65
C THR A 170 -5.10 -20.96 12.45
N GLY A 171 -5.13 -20.26 11.31
CA GLY A 171 -6.21 -19.31 10.91
C GLY A 171 -5.95 -17.88 11.32
N GLN A 172 -5.03 -17.62 12.26
CA GLN A 172 -4.68 -16.24 12.62
C GLN A 172 -3.93 -15.54 11.47
N LYS A 173 -4.19 -14.24 11.32
CA LYS A 173 -3.65 -13.42 10.21
C LYS A 173 -3.19 -12.06 10.72
N ALA A 174 -2.17 -11.50 10.05
CA ALA A 174 -1.78 -10.11 10.22
C ALA A 174 -1.47 -9.46 8.88
N TYR A 175 -1.93 -8.23 8.69
CA TYR A 175 -1.53 -7.33 7.63
C TYR A 175 -0.49 -6.38 8.19
N ILE A 176 0.68 -6.37 7.58
CA ILE A 176 1.87 -5.64 8.05
C ILE A 176 2.34 -4.70 6.94
N THR A 177 2.59 -3.45 7.29
CA THR A 177 3.06 -2.40 6.38
C THR A 177 4.24 -1.68 7.02
N ASP A 178 5.34 -1.51 6.30
CA ASP A 178 6.57 -0.85 6.77
C ASP A 178 7.00 -1.30 8.19
N GLY A 179 6.92 -2.60 8.41
CA GLY A 179 7.33 -3.19 9.67
C GLY A 179 6.33 -3.07 10.83
N ARG A 180 5.09 -2.64 10.56
CA ARG A 180 4.06 -2.45 11.58
C ARG A 180 2.78 -3.20 11.25
N ILE A 181 2.16 -3.77 12.28
CA ILE A 181 0.83 -4.36 12.15
C ILE A 181 -0.18 -3.23 11.87
N ARG A 182 -0.95 -3.37 10.82
CA ARG A 182 -2.12 -2.55 10.52
C ARG A 182 -3.40 -3.18 11.03
N VAL A 183 -3.58 -4.46 10.78
CA VAL A 183 -4.71 -5.26 11.25
C VAL A 183 -4.21 -6.64 11.61
N SER A 184 -4.69 -7.20 12.71
CA SER A 184 -4.45 -8.60 13.06
C SER A 184 -5.74 -9.28 13.54
N TYR A 185 -5.89 -10.53 13.18
CA TYR A 185 -6.91 -11.42 13.70
C TYR A 185 -6.21 -12.49 14.56
N GLY A 186 -6.46 -12.43 15.87
CA GLY A 186 -5.79 -13.21 16.90
C GLY A 186 -4.57 -12.50 17.50
N ASP A 187 -3.96 -13.13 18.49
CA ASP A 187 -2.90 -12.61 19.35
C ASP A 187 -1.50 -13.14 19.03
N TYR A 188 -1.39 -14.09 18.09
CA TYR A 188 -0.11 -14.69 17.70
C TYR A 188 0.90 -13.66 17.17
N PHE A 189 0.43 -12.68 16.41
CA PHE A 189 1.29 -11.66 15.81
C PHE A 189 1.58 -10.53 16.80
N ALA A 190 2.48 -10.79 17.75
CA ALA A 190 2.91 -9.80 18.74
C ALA A 190 4.43 -9.76 18.87
N GLY A 191 4.98 -8.63 19.29
CA GLY A 191 6.36 -8.48 19.74
C GLY A 191 7.42 -9.01 18.77
N ASP A 192 8.13 -10.06 19.19
CA ASP A 192 9.30 -10.59 18.48
C ASP A 192 8.96 -11.31 17.17
N ILE A 193 7.74 -11.87 17.03
CA ILE A 193 7.32 -12.52 15.78
C ILE A 193 7.25 -11.51 14.67
N VAL A 194 6.64 -10.35 14.91
CA VAL A 194 6.54 -9.26 13.92
C VAL A 194 7.93 -8.74 13.57
N LYS A 195 8.80 -8.52 14.57
CA LYS A 195 10.20 -8.11 14.31
C LYS A 195 10.94 -9.12 13.44
N LYS A 196 10.76 -10.42 13.68
CA LYS A 196 11.37 -11.48 12.89
C LYS A 196 10.86 -11.50 11.46
N LEU A 197 9.53 -11.38 11.27
CA LEU A 197 8.92 -11.27 9.95
C LEU A 197 9.43 -10.06 9.19
N CYS A 198 9.45 -8.88 9.82
CA CYS A 198 9.91 -7.65 9.21
C CYS A 198 11.39 -7.71 8.82
N LYS A 199 12.24 -8.31 9.65
CA LYS A 199 13.67 -8.51 9.32
C LYS A 199 13.84 -9.42 8.10
N THR A 200 12.99 -10.42 7.94
CA THR A 200 13.05 -11.36 6.81
C THR A 200 12.45 -10.77 5.53
N PHE A 201 11.36 -9.99 5.61
CA PHE A 201 10.60 -9.54 4.43
C PHE A 201 10.69 -8.04 4.13
N CYS A 202 10.98 -7.21 5.16
CA CYS A 202 11.25 -5.77 4.97
C CYS A 202 12.75 -5.45 5.03
N GLY A 203 13.59 -6.39 5.46
CA GLY A 203 15.04 -6.24 5.58
C GLY A 203 15.66 -6.09 4.19
N ILE A 204 16.46 -5.07 4.06
CA ILE A 204 17.32 -4.78 2.92
C ILE A 204 18.49 -5.76 3.00
N ASP A 205 18.32 -6.97 2.47
CA ASP A 205 19.46 -7.74 2.03
C ASP A 205 19.65 -7.40 0.56
N ASP A 206 20.81 -6.82 0.24
CA ASP A 206 21.23 -6.35 -1.09
C ASP A 206 21.24 -7.47 -2.17
N ASN A 207 20.83 -8.66 -1.86
CA ASN A 207 20.78 -9.84 -2.73
C ASN A 207 19.39 -10.19 -3.27
N GLY A 208 18.45 -9.26 -3.31
CA GLY A 208 17.34 -9.25 -4.28
C GLY A 208 16.41 -10.47 -4.40
N SER A 209 16.39 -11.41 -3.47
CA SER A 209 15.57 -12.62 -3.59
C SER A 209 14.52 -12.75 -2.49
N ASN A 210 13.53 -11.86 -2.51
CA ASN A 210 12.27 -12.13 -1.79
C ASN A 210 11.22 -12.64 -2.78
N ASP A 211 11.03 -13.98 -2.80
CA ASP A 211 9.95 -14.62 -3.53
C ASP A 211 8.60 -14.14 -3.02
N GLY A 212 7.70 -13.74 -3.90
CA GLY A 212 6.45 -13.03 -3.63
C GLY A 212 5.48 -13.68 -2.65
N SER A 213 5.50 -15.00 -2.51
CA SER A 213 4.77 -15.73 -1.47
C SER A 213 5.61 -16.92 -1.03
N SER A 214 5.73 -17.10 0.28
CA SER A 214 6.57 -18.16 0.84
C SER A 214 5.95 -18.78 2.09
N LEU A 215 6.23 -20.07 2.28
CA LEU A 215 5.96 -20.78 3.52
C LEU A 215 7.19 -20.68 4.42
N ILE A 216 7.01 -20.22 5.65
CA ILE A 216 8.07 -20.14 6.65
C ILE A 216 7.62 -20.82 7.94
N LYS A 217 8.56 -21.44 8.65
CA LYS A 217 8.31 -22.06 9.96
C LYS A 217 8.83 -21.16 11.08
N ILE A 218 7.96 -20.83 12.04
CA ILE A 218 8.31 -20.09 13.26
C ILE A 218 7.79 -20.88 14.47
N GLY A 219 8.71 -21.51 15.22
CA GLY A 219 8.32 -22.46 16.26
C GLY A 219 7.57 -23.65 15.66
N ASP A 220 6.43 -23.98 16.24
CA ASP A 220 5.55 -25.06 15.77
C ASP A 220 4.53 -24.62 14.72
N ASN A 221 4.50 -23.33 14.41
CA ASN A 221 3.58 -22.77 13.43
C ASN A 221 4.24 -22.63 12.05
N THR A 222 3.50 -22.96 10.99
CA THR A 222 3.87 -22.66 9.61
C THR A 222 3.05 -21.47 9.15
N LEU A 223 3.73 -20.45 8.62
CA LEU A 223 3.11 -19.23 8.13
C LEU A 223 3.23 -19.16 6.61
N PHE A 224 2.15 -18.78 5.98
CA PHE A 224 2.14 -18.35 4.58
C PHE A 224 2.25 -16.84 4.54
N ILE A 225 3.30 -16.34 3.90
CA ILE A 225 3.54 -14.91 3.70
C ILE A 225 3.19 -14.57 2.27
N GLN A 226 2.33 -13.57 2.10
CA GLN A 226 1.92 -13.06 0.81
C GLN A 226 2.29 -11.58 0.73
N ASN A 227 3.23 -11.23 -0.12
CA ASN A 227 3.57 -9.84 -0.39
C ASN A 227 2.39 -9.13 -1.07
N ILE A 228 2.05 -7.96 -0.58
CA ILE A 228 1.01 -7.11 -1.13
C ILE A 228 1.69 -5.95 -1.83
N THR A 229 2.15 -6.20 -3.04
CA THR A 229 2.73 -5.15 -3.86
C THR A 229 1.67 -4.30 -4.53
N GLY A 230 2.02 -3.06 -4.84
CA GLY A 230 1.23 -2.24 -5.76
C GLY A 230 1.40 -2.76 -7.19
N ARG A 231 0.58 -2.27 -8.12
CA ARG A 231 0.86 -2.45 -9.55
C ARG A 231 2.24 -1.87 -9.86
N PRO A 232 3.04 -2.56 -10.69
CA PRO A 232 4.30 -1.99 -11.15
C PRO A 232 4.04 -0.67 -11.89
N ASN A 233 4.92 0.31 -11.72
CA ASN A 233 4.76 1.61 -12.33
C ASN A 233 5.53 1.71 -13.63
N LEU A 234 4.83 1.85 -14.76
CA LEU A 234 5.43 2.10 -16.07
C LEU A 234 5.58 3.61 -16.29
N VAL A 235 6.81 4.08 -16.24
CA VAL A 235 7.15 5.49 -16.48
C VAL A 235 7.63 5.66 -17.91
N ILE A 236 6.87 6.36 -18.73
CA ILE A 236 7.15 6.57 -20.16
C ILE A 236 7.62 8.01 -20.36
N CYS A 237 8.87 8.19 -20.78
CA CYS A 237 9.40 9.49 -21.19
C CYS A 237 9.18 9.68 -22.69
N GLY A 238 8.20 10.53 -23.04
CA GLY A 238 7.75 10.81 -24.41
C GLY A 238 6.33 10.33 -24.69
N GLY A 239 5.48 11.21 -25.22
CA GLY A 239 4.05 10.99 -25.52
C GLY A 239 3.75 10.83 -27.03
N GLY A 240 4.68 10.27 -27.82
CA GLY A 240 4.50 10.05 -29.25
C GLY A 240 3.56 8.88 -29.59
N HIS A 241 3.41 8.57 -30.88
CA HIS A 241 2.46 7.53 -31.37
C HIS A 241 2.73 6.13 -30.78
N VAL A 242 4.00 5.77 -30.55
CA VAL A 242 4.32 4.48 -29.92
C VAL A 242 3.91 4.48 -28.46
N ALA A 243 4.12 5.61 -27.74
CA ALA A 243 3.67 5.76 -26.36
C ALA A 243 2.15 5.66 -26.21
N GLU A 244 1.38 6.24 -27.14
CA GLU A 244 -0.09 6.09 -27.17
C GLU A 244 -0.54 4.63 -27.25
N ALA A 245 0.13 3.84 -28.10
CA ALA A 245 -0.17 2.42 -28.25
C ALA A 245 0.29 1.63 -27.01
N LEU A 246 1.49 1.95 -26.48
CA LEU A 246 2.05 1.30 -25.30
C LEU A 246 1.18 1.51 -24.06
N VAL A 247 0.69 2.71 -23.85
CA VAL A 247 -0.24 3.07 -22.76
C VAL A 247 -1.49 2.18 -22.79
N LYS A 248 -2.13 2.01 -23.96
CA LYS A 248 -3.32 1.17 -24.09
C LYS A 248 -3.04 -0.29 -23.73
N MET A 249 -1.88 -0.81 -24.11
CA MET A 249 -1.46 -2.17 -23.77
C MET A 249 -1.11 -2.31 -22.28
N ALA A 250 -0.45 -1.33 -21.71
CA ALA A 250 -0.03 -1.34 -20.31
C ALA A 250 -1.23 -1.37 -19.33
N VAL A 251 -2.34 -0.71 -19.69
CA VAL A 251 -3.61 -0.80 -18.93
C VAL A 251 -4.12 -2.25 -18.91
N LEU A 252 -4.08 -2.97 -20.05
CA LEU A 252 -4.56 -4.34 -20.16
C LEU A 252 -3.73 -5.36 -19.36
N VAL A 253 -2.48 -5.03 -19.07
CA VAL A 253 -1.56 -5.91 -18.33
C VAL A 253 -1.22 -5.37 -16.92
N ASP A 254 -2.11 -4.56 -16.36
CA ASP A 254 -2.12 -4.13 -14.96
C ASP A 254 -0.89 -3.32 -14.51
N PHE A 255 -0.42 -2.37 -15.33
CA PHE A 255 0.52 -1.35 -14.91
C PHE A 255 -0.18 -0.08 -14.42
N ASP A 256 0.32 0.53 -13.35
CA ASP A 256 0.12 1.94 -13.10
C ASP A 256 0.98 2.73 -14.09
N ILE A 257 0.43 3.76 -14.72
CA ILE A 257 1.11 4.44 -15.82
C ILE A 257 1.35 5.89 -15.48
N THR A 258 2.61 6.32 -15.64
CA THR A 258 3.00 7.73 -15.59
C THR A 258 3.64 8.09 -16.91
N VAL A 259 3.12 9.07 -17.61
CA VAL A 259 3.72 9.59 -18.85
C VAL A 259 4.28 10.98 -18.60
N ILE A 260 5.54 11.18 -18.99
CA ILE A 260 6.23 12.47 -18.94
C ILE A 260 6.38 12.97 -20.38
N GLU A 261 5.88 14.17 -20.67
CA GLU A 261 5.96 14.76 -22.00
C GLU A 261 6.10 16.29 -21.89
N ASP A 262 7.11 16.85 -22.52
CA ASP A 262 7.42 18.28 -22.46
C ASP A 262 6.50 19.14 -23.32
N ARG A 263 5.74 18.56 -24.28
CA ARG A 263 4.85 19.26 -25.19
C ARG A 263 3.39 19.14 -24.77
N PRO A 264 2.69 20.27 -24.45
CA PRO A 264 1.31 20.24 -23.95
C PRO A 264 0.32 19.49 -24.83
N ILE A 265 0.44 19.61 -26.17
CA ILE A 265 -0.47 18.95 -27.12
C ILE A 265 -0.40 17.42 -27.00
N PHE A 266 0.81 16.86 -26.92
CA PHE A 266 1.00 15.42 -26.76
C PHE A 266 0.61 14.95 -25.36
N ALA A 267 0.93 15.71 -24.32
CA ALA A 267 0.50 15.42 -22.96
C ALA A 267 -1.03 15.37 -22.85
N GLN A 268 -1.75 16.32 -23.48
CA GLN A 268 -3.21 16.34 -23.51
C GLN A 268 -3.79 15.13 -24.24
N LYS A 269 -3.17 14.72 -25.34
CA LYS A 269 -3.58 13.53 -26.10
C LYS A 269 -3.46 12.26 -25.27
N ILE A 270 -2.39 12.11 -24.52
CA ILE A 270 -2.22 10.97 -23.59
C ILE A 270 -3.25 11.02 -22.46
N ARG A 271 -3.54 12.20 -21.88
CA ARG A 271 -4.59 12.34 -20.85
C ARG A 271 -5.96 11.87 -21.34
N SER A 272 -6.29 12.11 -22.61
CA SER A 272 -7.56 11.66 -23.20
C SER A 272 -7.71 10.14 -23.29
N LEU A 273 -6.63 9.38 -23.11
CA LEU A 273 -6.65 7.91 -23.04
C LEU A 273 -7.04 7.37 -21.65
N GLY A 274 -7.33 8.23 -20.68
CA GLY A 274 -7.70 7.82 -19.32
C GLY A 274 -6.52 7.40 -18.45
N VAL A 275 -5.30 7.85 -18.75
CA VAL A 275 -4.10 7.55 -17.96
C VAL A 275 -4.13 8.25 -16.61
N GLY A 276 -3.77 7.55 -15.55
CA GLY A 276 -3.84 8.04 -14.17
C GLY A 276 -2.90 9.21 -13.88
N SER A 277 -1.71 9.27 -14.53
CA SER A 277 -0.75 10.35 -14.30
C SER A 277 -0.06 10.78 -15.59
N VAL A 278 -0.22 12.07 -15.95
CA VAL A 278 0.51 12.68 -17.08
C VAL A 278 1.15 13.98 -16.61
N ILE A 279 2.47 13.98 -16.56
CA ILE A 279 3.29 15.13 -16.15
C ILE A 279 3.74 15.87 -17.40
N CYS A 280 3.27 17.13 -17.55
CA CYS A 280 3.68 17.99 -18.64
C CYS A 280 4.74 18.96 -18.12
N ASP A 281 6.01 18.57 -18.17
CA ASP A 281 7.15 19.33 -17.66
C ASP A 281 8.42 18.88 -18.37
N ASP A 282 9.54 19.53 -18.06
CA ASP A 282 10.87 19.06 -18.41
C ASP A 282 11.11 17.65 -17.88
N TYR A 283 11.74 16.80 -18.70
CA TYR A 283 11.91 15.39 -18.37
C TYR A 283 12.70 15.17 -17.07
N VAL A 284 13.78 15.91 -16.84
CA VAL A 284 14.62 15.77 -15.66
C VAL A 284 13.88 16.22 -14.39
N ASN A 285 13.15 17.33 -14.47
CA ASN A 285 12.35 17.83 -13.36
C ASN A 285 11.24 16.85 -13.01
N ALA A 286 10.50 16.36 -13.99
CA ALA A 286 9.44 15.38 -13.79
C ALA A 286 9.99 14.05 -13.22
N LEU A 287 11.10 13.54 -13.74
CA LEU A 287 11.71 12.32 -13.23
C LEU A 287 12.12 12.42 -11.76
N LYS A 288 12.56 13.60 -11.28
CA LYS A 288 12.87 13.81 -9.86
C LYS A 288 11.67 13.60 -8.93
N THR A 289 10.45 13.79 -9.43
CA THR A 289 9.20 13.62 -8.65
C THR A 289 8.74 12.16 -8.59
N ILE A 290 9.28 11.28 -9.44
CA ILE A 290 8.92 9.85 -9.44
C ILE A 290 9.42 9.18 -8.17
N ASP A 291 8.54 8.45 -7.51
CA ASP A 291 8.83 7.75 -6.27
C ASP A 291 10.00 6.76 -6.43
N LYS A 292 10.96 6.83 -5.49
CA LYS A 292 12.14 5.97 -5.48
C LYS A 292 11.88 4.59 -4.88
N ASN A 293 10.78 4.43 -4.15
CA ASN A 293 10.48 3.20 -3.39
C ASN A 293 9.64 2.20 -4.18
N ARG A 294 9.30 2.50 -5.45
CA ARG A 294 8.50 1.62 -6.31
C ARG A 294 9.39 0.87 -7.30
N ASP A 295 8.99 -0.35 -7.64
CA ASP A 295 9.54 -1.06 -8.80
C ASP A 295 9.08 -0.35 -10.07
N ASN A 296 9.92 0.56 -10.54
CA ASN A 296 9.65 1.34 -11.72
C ASN A 296 10.19 0.64 -12.96
N TYR A 297 9.38 0.66 -14.01
CA TYR A 297 9.74 0.25 -15.36
C TYR A 297 9.85 1.51 -16.20
N PHE A 298 11.06 1.89 -16.55
CA PHE A 298 11.30 3.11 -17.30
C PHE A 298 11.43 2.83 -18.79
N VAL A 299 10.74 3.64 -19.60
CA VAL A 299 10.80 3.57 -21.07
C VAL A 299 11.12 4.94 -21.63
N CYS A 300 12.30 5.07 -22.26
CA CYS A 300 12.73 6.29 -22.94
C CYS A 300 12.39 6.19 -24.43
N MET A 301 11.42 7.01 -24.87
CA MET A 301 11.01 7.14 -26.28
C MET A 301 10.77 8.61 -26.64
N THR A 302 11.72 9.46 -26.25
CA THR A 302 11.62 10.89 -26.49
C THR A 302 11.88 11.22 -27.96
N ARG A 303 11.65 12.49 -28.35
CA ARG A 303 11.84 12.94 -29.73
C ARG A 303 13.29 13.10 -30.19
N GLY A 304 14.30 12.91 -29.32
CA GLY A 304 15.68 13.16 -29.69
C GLY A 304 16.73 12.60 -28.74
N HIS A 305 17.92 12.40 -29.27
CA HIS A 305 19.06 11.79 -28.56
C HIS A 305 19.40 12.52 -27.25
N ARG A 306 19.38 13.84 -27.27
CA ARG A 306 19.70 14.68 -26.09
C ARG A 306 18.72 14.42 -24.93
N PHE A 307 17.45 14.37 -25.20
CA PHE A 307 16.44 14.13 -24.16
C PHE A 307 16.51 12.71 -23.62
N ASP A 308 16.80 11.68 -24.46
CA ASP A 308 16.99 10.32 -23.97
C ASP A 308 18.19 10.25 -23.03
N GLN A 309 19.32 10.92 -23.35
CA GLN A 309 20.51 10.96 -22.52
C GLN A 309 20.20 11.62 -21.15
N GLU A 310 19.54 12.80 -21.18
CA GLU A 310 19.13 13.51 -19.96
C GLU A 310 18.22 12.63 -19.08
N CYS A 311 17.24 11.92 -19.68
CA CYS A 311 16.38 10.98 -18.98
C CYS A 311 17.19 9.83 -18.34
N LEU A 312 18.04 9.16 -19.12
CA LEU A 312 18.79 8.00 -18.65
C LEU A 312 19.76 8.36 -17.52
N LEU A 313 20.44 9.49 -17.60
CA LEU A 313 21.31 9.99 -16.54
C LEU A 313 20.57 10.18 -15.21
N GLU A 314 19.28 10.55 -15.25
CA GLU A 314 18.47 10.68 -14.04
C GLU A 314 17.86 9.34 -13.60
N ILE A 315 17.43 8.49 -14.53
CA ILE A 315 16.84 7.19 -14.25
C ILE A 315 17.86 6.24 -13.59
N PHE A 316 19.09 6.20 -14.06
CA PHE A 316 20.15 5.34 -13.50
C PHE A 316 20.52 5.68 -12.05
N LYS A 317 20.09 6.83 -11.53
CA LYS A 317 20.24 7.20 -10.11
C LYS A 317 19.09 6.67 -9.23
N LYS A 318 18.11 5.98 -9.81
CA LYS A 318 16.90 5.52 -9.13
C LYS A 318 16.83 4.00 -9.06
N SER A 319 16.10 3.47 -8.09
CA SER A 319 15.71 2.07 -8.10
C SER A 319 14.77 1.80 -9.28
N HIS A 320 15.01 0.70 -9.98
CA HIS A 320 14.24 0.31 -11.15
C HIS A 320 14.25 -1.20 -11.34
N ALA A 321 13.16 -1.74 -11.87
CA ALA A 321 13.05 -3.13 -12.30
C ALA A 321 13.39 -3.29 -13.78
N TYR A 322 13.25 -2.21 -14.57
CA TYR A 322 13.49 -2.22 -16.01
C TYR A 322 13.85 -0.83 -16.52
N ILE A 323 14.80 -0.77 -17.44
CA ILE A 323 15.07 0.43 -18.25
C ILE A 323 15.14 0.03 -19.71
N GLY A 324 14.33 0.65 -20.56
CA GLY A 324 14.38 0.47 -22.00
C GLY A 324 14.50 1.80 -22.76
N MET A 325 15.28 1.80 -23.84
CA MET A 325 15.44 2.98 -24.70
C MET A 325 15.12 2.64 -26.15
N MET A 326 14.29 3.48 -26.77
CA MET A 326 14.00 3.38 -28.20
C MET A 326 15.15 3.97 -29.02
N GLY A 327 15.68 3.18 -29.97
CA GLY A 327 16.76 3.65 -30.82
C GLY A 327 17.28 2.57 -31.77
N SER A 328 18.10 2.99 -32.74
CA SER A 328 18.84 2.03 -33.58
C SER A 328 19.98 1.37 -32.78
N LYS A 329 20.47 0.22 -33.25
CA LYS A 329 21.62 -0.48 -32.64
C LYS A 329 22.83 0.46 -32.47
N LYS A 330 23.11 1.30 -33.47
CA LYS A 330 24.23 2.29 -33.41
C LYS A 330 24.00 3.33 -32.30
N ARG A 331 22.76 3.84 -32.19
CA ARG A 331 22.38 4.82 -31.14
C ARG A 331 22.46 4.21 -29.76
N SER A 332 21.97 2.99 -29.61
CA SER A 332 22.02 2.24 -28.35
C SER A 332 23.46 1.99 -27.86
N PHE A 333 24.38 1.63 -28.78
CA PHE A 333 25.78 1.46 -28.48
C PHE A 333 26.43 2.76 -27.98
N LEU A 334 26.18 3.88 -28.68
CA LEU A 334 26.72 5.19 -28.28
C LEU A 334 26.18 5.61 -26.92
N MET A 335 24.89 5.42 -26.66
CA MET A 335 24.28 5.76 -25.38
C MET A 335 24.89 4.96 -24.21
N LYS A 336 25.10 3.65 -24.39
CA LYS A 336 25.74 2.84 -23.36
C LYS A 336 27.17 3.35 -23.06
N LYS A 337 27.93 3.76 -24.11
CA LYS A 337 29.25 4.34 -23.97
C LYS A 337 29.20 5.66 -23.18
N ASP A 338 28.26 6.56 -23.54
CA ASP A 338 28.10 7.85 -22.88
C ASP A 338 27.75 7.67 -21.38
N LEU A 339 26.95 6.67 -21.03
CA LEU A 339 26.60 6.36 -19.63
C LEU A 339 27.78 5.85 -18.82
N VAL A 340 28.65 5.00 -19.42
CA VAL A 340 29.91 4.57 -18.78
C VAL A 340 30.85 5.76 -18.59
N GLU A 341 30.97 6.63 -19.61
CA GLU A 341 31.80 7.86 -19.52
C GLU A 341 31.24 8.84 -18.47
N ALA A 342 29.92 8.82 -18.22
CA ALA A 342 29.29 9.60 -17.15
C ALA A 342 29.51 8.99 -15.74
N GLY A 343 30.19 7.84 -15.63
CA GLY A 343 30.57 7.23 -14.35
C GLY A 343 29.69 6.13 -13.83
N PHE A 344 28.71 5.64 -14.60
CA PHE A 344 27.91 4.46 -14.20
C PHE A 344 28.71 3.17 -14.43
N ALA A 345 28.56 2.20 -13.51
CA ALA A 345 29.21 0.91 -13.61
C ALA A 345 28.80 0.18 -14.91
N PRO A 346 29.73 -0.42 -15.65
CA PRO A 346 29.42 -1.12 -16.90
C PRO A 346 28.36 -2.20 -16.73
N GLU A 347 28.38 -2.94 -15.63
CA GLU A 347 27.42 -3.99 -15.30
C GLU A 347 26.00 -3.43 -15.18
N LEU A 348 25.87 -2.24 -14.58
CA LEU A 348 24.60 -1.55 -14.48
C LEU A 348 24.13 -1.03 -15.84
N VAL A 349 25.03 -0.51 -16.66
CA VAL A 349 24.70 -0.02 -18.01
C VAL A 349 24.25 -1.15 -18.93
N GLU A 350 24.76 -2.37 -18.75
CA GLU A 350 24.32 -3.54 -19.52
C GLU A 350 22.87 -3.96 -19.22
N THR A 351 22.29 -3.56 -18.10
CA THR A 351 20.86 -3.77 -17.83
C THR A 351 19.94 -2.91 -18.70
N LEU A 352 20.48 -1.93 -19.43
CA LEU A 352 19.71 -1.12 -20.37
C LEU A 352 19.28 -1.94 -21.58
N HIS A 353 17.98 -2.14 -21.73
CA HIS A 353 17.37 -2.73 -22.91
C HIS A 353 17.36 -1.71 -24.07
N ALA A 354 18.36 -1.79 -24.92
CA ALA A 354 18.52 -0.87 -26.06
C ALA A 354 19.17 -1.59 -27.24
N PRO A 355 18.54 -1.68 -28.39
CA PRO A 355 17.16 -1.21 -28.71
C PRO A 355 16.09 -1.92 -27.88
N ILE A 356 15.10 -1.15 -27.41
CA ILE A 356 13.97 -1.66 -26.62
C ILE A 356 13.08 -2.60 -27.45
N GLY A 357 12.56 -3.65 -26.80
CA GLY A 357 11.57 -4.54 -27.37
C GLY A 357 12.14 -5.83 -27.96
N LEU A 358 11.30 -6.87 -27.96
CA LEU A 358 11.64 -8.16 -28.57
C LEU A 358 11.69 -8.04 -30.10
N SER A 359 12.59 -8.78 -30.75
CA SER A 359 12.74 -8.78 -32.21
C SER A 359 11.60 -9.60 -32.86
N ILE A 360 10.48 -8.94 -33.19
CA ILE A 360 9.30 -9.53 -33.80
C ILE A 360 9.04 -9.04 -35.23
N GLY A 361 9.95 -8.23 -35.82
CA GLY A 361 9.76 -7.64 -37.13
C GLY A 361 8.79 -6.45 -37.15
N ALA A 362 8.55 -5.81 -36.01
CA ALA A 362 7.65 -4.68 -35.84
C ALA A 362 8.00 -3.48 -36.75
N GLN A 363 7.00 -2.91 -37.44
CA GLN A 363 7.15 -1.76 -38.34
C GLN A 363 6.23 -0.59 -37.96
N THR A 364 5.00 -0.87 -37.56
CA THR A 364 4.03 0.17 -37.16
C THR A 364 4.20 0.58 -35.69
N PRO A 365 3.76 1.78 -35.28
CA PRO A 365 3.78 2.19 -33.88
C PRO A 365 3.11 1.20 -32.92
N ALA A 366 2.03 0.56 -33.32
CA ALA A 366 1.33 -0.44 -32.52
C ALA A 366 2.13 -1.73 -32.38
N GLU A 367 2.77 -2.21 -33.45
CA GLU A 367 3.63 -3.40 -33.43
C GLU A 367 4.88 -3.16 -32.58
N ILE A 368 5.48 -1.96 -32.67
CA ILE A 368 6.62 -1.56 -31.83
C ILE A 368 6.18 -1.55 -30.36
N ALA A 369 5.03 -0.98 -30.04
CA ALA A 369 4.50 -0.99 -28.68
C ALA A 369 4.24 -2.41 -28.17
N LEU A 370 3.76 -3.33 -29.03
CA LEU A 370 3.59 -4.74 -28.68
C LEU A 370 4.93 -5.42 -28.37
N SER A 371 5.95 -5.17 -29.21
CA SER A 371 7.30 -5.65 -29.00
C SER A 371 7.88 -5.19 -27.66
N VAL A 372 7.72 -3.90 -27.33
CA VAL A 372 8.15 -3.29 -26.07
C VAL A 372 7.41 -3.90 -24.89
N MET A 373 6.07 -3.99 -24.98
CA MET A 373 5.27 -4.56 -23.89
C MET A 373 5.59 -6.05 -23.66
N SER A 374 5.84 -6.81 -24.72
CA SER A 374 6.23 -8.22 -24.61
C SER A 374 7.58 -8.39 -23.88
N GLU A 375 8.54 -7.52 -24.13
CA GLU A 375 9.82 -7.52 -23.39
C GLU A 375 9.61 -7.14 -21.92
N ILE A 376 8.83 -6.09 -21.64
CA ILE A 376 8.49 -5.66 -20.28
C ILE A 376 7.80 -6.80 -19.51
N VAL A 377 6.81 -7.47 -20.10
CA VAL A 377 6.12 -8.62 -19.49
C VAL A 377 7.08 -9.78 -19.23
N LYS A 378 8.01 -10.07 -20.17
CA LYS A 378 9.05 -11.07 -19.97
C LYS A 378 9.91 -10.75 -18.77
N VAL A 379 10.47 -9.54 -18.69
CA VAL A 379 11.31 -9.10 -17.57
C VAL A 379 10.51 -9.13 -16.26
N ARG A 380 9.26 -8.65 -16.28
CA ARG A 380 8.39 -8.74 -15.11
C ARG A 380 8.21 -10.19 -14.65
N SER A 381 7.99 -11.13 -15.56
CA SER A 381 7.81 -12.55 -15.19
C SER A 381 9.08 -13.20 -14.63
N GLU A 382 10.26 -12.72 -15.02
CA GLU A 382 11.55 -13.19 -14.51
C GLU A 382 11.87 -12.62 -13.12
N HIS A 383 11.41 -11.39 -12.83
CA HIS A 383 11.61 -10.71 -11.55
C HIS A 383 10.43 -10.85 -10.60
N ALA A 384 9.20 -10.92 -11.11
CA ALA A 384 8.00 -11.00 -10.31
C ALA A 384 7.67 -12.44 -9.97
N LYS A 385 8.20 -12.91 -8.87
CA LYS A 385 7.60 -14.00 -8.10
C LYS A 385 6.50 -13.47 -7.16
N GLU A 386 6.07 -12.24 -7.35
CA GLU A 386 5.12 -11.54 -6.50
C GLU A 386 3.71 -11.67 -7.06
N THR A 387 2.83 -12.30 -6.31
CA THR A 387 1.40 -12.30 -6.59
C THR A 387 0.81 -11.02 -6.02
N ALA A 388 0.63 -10.02 -6.89
CA ALA A 388 -0.25 -8.90 -6.54
C ALA A 388 -1.62 -9.46 -6.14
N LEU A 389 -2.22 -8.89 -5.11
CA LEU A 389 -3.60 -9.21 -4.76
C LEU A 389 -4.49 -8.79 -5.95
N ASP A 390 -5.26 -9.75 -6.50
CA ASP A 390 -6.17 -9.49 -7.62
C ASP A 390 -7.17 -8.40 -7.21
N GLU A 391 -7.25 -7.32 -8.00
CA GLU A 391 -8.13 -6.19 -7.67
C GLU A 391 -9.60 -6.59 -7.67
N GLN A 392 -10.03 -7.49 -8.57
CA GLN A 392 -11.42 -7.96 -8.60
C GLN A 392 -11.74 -8.75 -7.33
N VAL A 393 -10.79 -9.58 -6.86
CA VAL A 393 -10.91 -10.31 -5.59
C VAL A 393 -10.97 -9.33 -4.41
N LEU A 394 -10.10 -8.31 -4.39
CA LEU A 394 -10.10 -7.29 -3.34
C LEU A 394 -11.38 -6.46 -3.34
N GLU A 395 -11.87 -6.07 -4.53
CA GLU A 395 -13.13 -5.35 -4.69
C GLU A 395 -14.31 -6.19 -4.15
N GLU A 396 -14.39 -7.47 -4.54
CA GLU A 396 -15.45 -8.35 -4.04
C GLU A 396 -15.36 -8.57 -2.52
N LEU A 397 -14.16 -8.71 -1.95
CA LEU A 397 -13.97 -8.84 -0.50
C LEU A 397 -14.41 -7.60 0.28
N THR A 398 -14.17 -6.41 -0.30
CA THR A 398 -14.48 -5.12 0.35
C THR A 398 -15.87 -4.58 0.04
N LYS A 399 -16.58 -5.20 -0.90
CA LYS A 399 -17.98 -4.88 -1.20
C LYS A 399 -18.86 -5.29 -0.03
N ALA A 400 -19.79 -4.42 0.36
CA ALA A 400 -20.79 -4.75 1.37
C ALA A 400 -21.53 -6.04 0.98
N PRO A 401 -21.63 -7.03 1.88
CA PRO A 401 -22.35 -8.26 1.58
C PRO A 401 -23.84 -7.97 1.34
N GLU A 402 -24.45 -8.71 0.42
CA GLU A 402 -25.90 -8.75 0.32
C GLU A 402 -26.48 -9.40 1.59
N ASP A 403 -27.76 -9.17 1.87
CA ASP A 403 -28.36 -9.63 3.13
C ASP A 403 -28.17 -11.15 3.32
N GLY A 404 -27.50 -11.53 4.40
CA GLY A 404 -27.14 -12.93 4.71
C GLY A 404 -26.04 -13.53 3.85
N GLU A 405 -25.37 -12.77 2.98
CA GLU A 405 -24.28 -13.27 2.15
C GLU A 405 -23.02 -13.53 2.98
N GLN A 406 -22.43 -14.71 2.77
CA GLN A 406 -21.12 -15.07 3.29
C GLN A 406 -20.11 -15.17 2.13
N LYS A 407 -18.85 -14.80 2.40
CA LYS A 407 -17.76 -14.85 1.42
C LYS A 407 -16.65 -15.71 1.96
N MET A 408 -16.07 -16.54 1.10
CA MET A 408 -14.94 -17.40 1.41
C MET A 408 -13.79 -17.08 0.45
N LEU A 409 -12.65 -16.69 1.02
CA LEU A 409 -11.42 -16.48 0.27
C LEU A 409 -10.62 -17.78 0.21
N CYS A 410 -10.35 -18.24 -1.00
CA CYS A 410 -9.49 -19.38 -1.28
C CYS A 410 -8.15 -18.89 -1.79
N THR A 411 -7.05 -19.35 -1.19
CA THR A 411 -5.68 -18.95 -1.54
C THR A 411 -4.82 -20.17 -1.78
N ILE A 412 -4.08 -20.20 -2.88
CA ILE A 412 -3.05 -21.23 -3.12
C ILE A 412 -1.87 -20.92 -2.21
N ILE A 413 -1.57 -21.81 -1.26
CA ILE A 413 -0.44 -21.64 -0.35
C ILE A 413 0.82 -22.37 -0.84
N GLU A 414 0.65 -23.44 -1.63
CA GLU A 414 1.76 -24.25 -2.15
C GLU A 414 1.38 -24.85 -3.51
N LYS A 415 2.38 -25.07 -4.35
CA LYS A 415 2.24 -25.62 -5.68
C LYS A 415 3.11 -26.87 -5.84
N HIS A 416 2.52 -27.96 -6.30
CA HIS A 416 3.24 -29.15 -6.67
C HIS A 416 3.10 -29.42 -8.18
N GLY A 417 4.22 -29.59 -8.89
CA GLY A 417 4.24 -29.87 -10.33
C GLY A 417 3.85 -28.68 -11.22
N SER A 418 3.34 -28.97 -12.42
CA SER A 418 2.97 -28.00 -13.46
C SER A 418 1.58 -27.42 -13.26
N ALA A 419 1.31 -26.75 -12.15
CA ALA A 419 0.04 -26.05 -11.99
C ALA A 419 0.05 -24.69 -12.73
N PRO A 420 -1.08 -24.26 -13.32
CA PRO A 420 -1.14 -23.03 -14.15
C PRO A 420 -1.02 -21.75 -13.35
N ARG A 421 -1.23 -21.77 -12.03
CA ARG A 421 -1.17 -20.60 -11.15
C ARG A 421 -0.14 -20.79 -10.04
N SER A 422 0.45 -19.68 -9.58
CA SER A 422 1.44 -19.66 -8.50
C SER A 422 0.81 -19.58 -7.11
N ALA A 423 1.59 -19.88 -6.07
CA ALA A 423 1.20 -19.63 -4.70
C ALA A 423 0.87 -18.15 -4.50
N GLY A 424 -0.11 -17.82 -3.66
CA GLY A 424 -0.65 -16.48 -3.46
C GLY A 424 -1.83 -16.13 -4.38
N THR A 425 -2.09 -16.91 -5.44
CA THR A 425 -3.29 -16.70 -6.28
C THR A 425 -4.56 -16.95 -5.47
N GLN A 426 -5.57 -16.11 -5.69
CA GLN A 426 -6.78 -16.07 -4.87
C GLN A 426 -8.06 -16.12 -5.67
N MET A 427 -9.10 -16.64 -5.06
CA MET A 427 -10.45 -16.70 -5.56
C MET A 427 -11.44 -16.51 -4.43
N VAL A 428 -12.49 -15.72 -4.63
CA VAL A 428 -13.60 -15.57 -3.69
C VAL A 428 -14.79 -16.38 -4.18
N VAL A 429 -15.36 -17.17 -3.28
CA VAL A 429 -16.63 -17.86 -3.49
C VAL A 429 -17.65 -17.29 -2.53
N THR A 430 -18.83 -16.94 -3.00
CA THR A 430 -19.91 -16.42 -2.14
C THR A 430 -20.99 -17.47 -1.90
N SER A 431 -21.72 -17.38 -0.80
CA SER A 431 -22.85 -18.25 -0.47
C SER A 431 -24.02 -18.13 -1.47
N LEU A 432 -24.08 -17.02 -2.22
CA LEU A 432 -25.03 -16.78 -3.30
C LEU A 432 -24.59 -17.39 -4.65
N GLY A 433 -23.41 -18.05 -4.67
CA GLY A 433 -22.91 -18.79 -5.83
C GLY A 433 -22.03 -17.98 -6.78
N ARG A 434 -21.71 -16.72 -6.50
CA ARG A 434 -20.73 -15.95 -7.27
C ARG A 434 -19.31 -16.48 -7.04
N VAL A 435 -18.51 -16.45 -8.08
CA VAL A 435 -17.07 -16.79 -8.03
C VAL A 435 -16.32 -15.65 -8.70
N VAL A 436 -15.36 -15.08 -7.99
CA VAL A 436 -14.51 -13.96 -8.48
C VAL A 436 -13.05 -14.33 -8.33
N GLY A 437 -12.25 -14.12 -9.36
CA GLY A 437 -10.88 -14.63 -9.46
C GLY A 437 -10.84 -16.10 -9.90
N THR A 438 -9.65 -16.68 -9.93
CA THR A 438 -9.43 -18.07 -10.32
C THR A 438 -8.16 -18.63 -9.70
N ILE A 439 -8.20 -19.87 -9.26
CA ILE A 439 -7.04 -20.63 -8.75
C ILE A 439 -6.44 -21.58 -9.81
N GLY A 440 -6.81 -21.41 -11.08
CA GLY A 440 -6.20 -22.14 -12.20
C GLY A 440 -7.17 -22.93 -13.08
N GLY A 441 -8.47 -22.91 -12.78
CA GLY A 441 -9.50 -23.60 -13.55
C GLY A 441 -9.50 -25.12 -13.38
N GLY A 442 -10.36 -25.78 -14.18
CA GLY A 442 -10.43 -27.24 -14.23
C GLY A 442 -11.03 -27.91 -13.00
N CYS A 443 -10.69 -29.19 -12.81
CA CYS A 443 -11.26 -30.03 -11.74
C CYS A 443 -10.95 -29.50 -10.34
N THR A 444 -9.72 -29.04 -10.10
CA THR A 444 -9.28 -28.54 -8.78
C THR A 444 -10.11 -27.32 -8.34
N GLU A 445 -10.36 -26.39 -9.24
CA GLU A 445 -11.17 -25.21 -8.94
C GLU A 445 -12.62 -25.60 -8.63
N ALA A 446 -13.18 -26.54 -9.41
CA ALA A 446 -14.52 -27.06 -9.18
C ALA A 446 -14.64 -27.76 -7.82
N GLU A 447 -13.64 -28.56 -7.43
CA GLU A 447 -13.60 -29.22 -6.11
C GLU A 447 -13.57 -28.19 -4.96
N VAL A 448 -12.76 -27.13 -5.10
CA VAL A 448 -12.68 -26.06 -4.08
C VAL A 448 -14.02 -25.31 -3.99
N ILE A 449 -14.66 -24.98 -5.11
CA ILE A 449 -15.98 -24.35 -5.12
C ILE A 449 -17.02 -25.25 -4.44
N MET A 450 -17.00 -26.56 -4.70
CA MET A 450 -17.90 -27.52 -4.04
C MET A 450 -17.64 -27.60 -2.53
N ALA A 451 -16.36 -27.58 -2.11
CA ALA A 451 -16.00 -27.56 -0.70
C ALA A 451 -16.52 -26.30 0.00
N CYS A 452 -16.38 -25.11 -0.62
CA CYS A 452 -16.94 -23.86 -0.12
C CYS A 452 -18.45 -23.93 0.05
N ARG A 453 -19.18 -24.42 -0.97
CA ARG A 453 -20.64 -24.59 -0.91
C ARG A 453 -21.09 -25.52 0.22
N LYS A 454 -20.37 -26.63 0.40
CA LYS A 454 -20.63 -27.57 1.50
C LYS A 454 -20.42 -26.92 2.87
N HIS A 455 -19.41 -26.05 3.00
CA HIS A 455 -19.14 -25.33 4.22
C HIS A 455 -20.24 -24.29 4.52
N PHE A 456 -20.67 -23.49 3.53
CA PHE A 456 -21.77 -22.56 3.68
C PHE A 456 -23.06 -23.26 4.12
N TYR A 457 -23.34 -24.44 3.56
CA TYR A 457 -24.48 -25.25 3.96
C TYR A 457 -24.40 -25.63 5.44
N LYS A 458 -23.25 -26.13 5.89
CA LYS A 458 -23.05 -26.49 7.30
C LYS A 458 -23.26 -25.29 8.26
N ILE A 459 -22.69 -24.13 7.92
CA ILE A 459 -22.88 -22.90 8.72
C ILE A 459 -24.38 -22.55 8.81
N ARG A 460 -25.10 -22.63 7.70
CA ARG A 460 -26.53 -22.32 7.65
C ARG A 460 -27.37 -23.27 8.52
N GLU A 461 -27.03 -24.54 8.54
CA GLU A 461 -27.69 -25.58 9.33
C GLU A 461 -27.25 -25.64 10.80
N GLY A 462 -26.22 -24.81 11.19
CA GLY A 462 -25.65 -24.84 12.54
C GLY A 462 -24.89 -26.14 12.87
N VAL A 463 -24.43 -26.86 11.83
CA VAL A 463 -23.68 -28.11 11.99
C VAL A 463 -22.17 -27.75 12.08
N PRO A 464 -21.47 -28.15 13.18
CA PRO A 464 -20.05 -27.87 13.39
C PRO A 464 -19.14 -28.50 12.32
#